data_43f06b13940226615af6d5400ebf2dd7
#
_entry.id   43f06b13940226615af6d5400ebf2dd7
#
_cell.length_a   1.000
_cell.length_b   1.000
_cell.length_c   1.000
_cell.angle_alpha   90.00
_cell.angle_beta   90.00
_cell.angle_gamma   90.00
#
_symmetry.space_group_name_H-M   'P 1'
#
loop_
_entity.id
_entity.type
_entity.pdbx_description
1 polymer ?
#
loop_
_entity_poly.entity_id
_entity_poly.type
_entity_poly.pdbx_seq_one_letter_code
_entity_poly.pdbx_strand_id
1 'polypeptide(L)'
;MQPEIYWIPSPWKGRLAVLPHPRGGDWLEDEIRTMRESGVDVIVSLLEKHEVEELDLQEESACCDANGMAYLSMPIVDRGVPDSGRETLNFARKLKGFLDEGKNLVIHCRYGRGRSSVLAATVLALRGVPIETAFEMIAIARGFSVPDTDQQRVWVINLVEGISGLP
;
A
#
# COMPACT_ATOMS: atom_id res chain seq x y z
N MET A 1 20.22 6.16 -8.20
CA MET A 1 19.60 6.10 -6.85
C MET A 1 18.45 5.10 -6.89
N GLN A 2 18.47 4.15 -5.96
CA GLN A 2 17.43 3.13 -5.88
C GLN A 2 16.24 3.62 -5.05
N PRO A 3 15.01 3.25 -5.40
CA PRO A 3 13.87 3.57 -4.56
C PRO A 3 13.98 2.85 -3.21
N GLU A 4 13.66 3.56 -2.13
CA GLU A 4 13.63 2.96 -0.82
C GLU A 4 12.31 2.21 -0.63
N ILE A 5 12.41 0.95 -0.24
CA ILE A 5 11.26 0.10 0.04
C ILE A 5 11.22 -0.16 1.54
N TYR A 6 10.14 0.28 2.18
CA TYR A 6 10.00 0.18 3.64
C TYR A 6 9.22 -1.09 3.97
N TRP A 7 9.93 -2.20 4.05
CA TRP A 7 9.35 -3.49 4.36
C TRP A 7 8.88 -3.53 5.81
N ILE A 8 7.65 -4.00 5.98
CA ILE A 8 7.05 -4.16 7.31
C ILE A 8 7.46 -5.56 7.82
N PRO A 9 8.24 -5.64 8.93
CA PRO A 9 8.65 -6.95 9.45
C PRO A 9 7.44 -7.82 9.79
N SER A 10 7.43 -9.05 9.30
CA SER A 10 6.34 -9.98 9.54
C SER A 10 6.82 -11.43 9.41
N PRO A 11 6.14 -12.40 10.06
CA PRO A 11 6.51 -13.81 9.99
C PRO A 11 5.97 -14.52 8.76
N TRP A 12 5.19 -13.85 7.93
CA TRP A 12 4.53 -14.47 6.78
C TRP A 12 5.45 -14.61 5.58
N LYS A 13 5.07 -15.52 4.68
CA LYS A 13 5.84 -15.82 3.48
C LYS A 13 5.93 -14.62 2.53
N GLY A 14 4.79 -14.01 2.20
CA GLY A 14 4.77 -12.79 1.40
C GLY A 14 5.06 -11.56 2.26
N ARG A 15 5.82 -10.61 1.71
CA ARG A 15 6.20 -9.39 2.44
C ARG A 15 5.38 -8.21 1.96
N LEU A 16 5.03 -7.34 2.90
CA LEU A 16 4.30 -6.11 2.64
C LEU A 16 5.18 -4.91 2.93
N ALA A 17 5.16 -3.92 2.04
CA ALA A 17 5.88 -2.67 2.22
C ALA A 17 5.00 -1.47 1.89
N VAL A 18 5.36 -0.33 2.45
CA VAL A 18 4.80 0.97 2.08
C VAL A 18 5.92 1.87 1.59
N LEU A 19 5.62 2.78 0.67
CA LEU A 19 6.62 3.69 0.14
C LEU A 19 5.96 4.95 -0.43
N PRO A 20 6.73 6.06 -0.58
CA PRO A 20 6.28 7.20 -1.37
C PRO A 20 6.20 6.78 -2.85
N HIS A 21 5.57 7.61 -3.66
CA HIS A 21 5.45 7.32 -5.09
C HIS A 21 6.83 7.15 -5.75
N PRO A 22 6.93 6.31 -6.79
CA PRO A 22 8.17 6.23 -7.56
C PRO A 22 8.40 7.53 -8.33
N ARG A 23 9.62 7.77 -8.77
CA ARG A 23 9.90 8.90 -9.66
C ARG A 23 9.26 8.62 -11.01
N GLY A 24 8.64 9.66 -11.57
CA GLY A 24 7.93 9.55 -12.84
C GLY A 24 8.78 9.94 -14.05
N GLY A 25 8.11 10.03 -15.18
CA GLY A 25 8.76 10.43 -16.44
C GLY A 25 9.86 9.47 -16.86
N ASP A 26 11.01 10.02 -17.18
CA ASP A 26 12.17 9.24 -17.65
C ASP A 26 12.76 8.31 -16.62
N TRP A 27 12.45 8.51 -15.32
CA TRP A 27 12.95 7.67 -14.22
C TRP A 27 12.10 6.44 -13.97
N LEU A 28 10.86 6.45 -14.43
CA LEU A 28 9.85 5.47 -13.99
C LEU A 28 10.24 4.03 -14.34
N GLU A 29 10.70 3.79 -15.55
CA GLU A 29 11.09 2.44 -15.98
C GLU A 29 12.19 1.87 -15.09
N ASP A 30 13.23 2.67 -14.81
CA ASP A 30 14.33 2.25 -13.94
C ASP A 30 13.86 2.00 -12.50
N GLU A 31 12.97 2.86 -11.99
CA GLU A 31 12.39 2.69 -10.65
C GLU A 31 11.64 1.35 -10.54
N ILE A 32 10.78 1.06 -11.50
CA ILE A 32 9.96 -0.17 -11.49
C ILE A 32 10.85 -1.41 -11.66
N ARG A 33 11.82 -1.36 -12.58
CA ARG A 33 12.77 -2.46 -12.77
C ARG A 33 13.54 -2.74 -11.48
N THR A 34 14.03 -1.70 -10.81
CA THR A 34 14.76 -1.83 -9.55
C THR A 34 13.89 -2.46 -8.47
N MET A 35 12.61 -2.08 -8.38
CA MET A 35 11.68 -2.72 -7.45
C MET A 35 11.53 -4.20 -7.75
N ARG A 36 11.41 -4.57 -9.03
CA ARG A 36 11.34 -5.98 -9.44
C ARG A 36 12.59 -6.75 -9.02
N GLU A 37 13.74 -6.18 -9.25
CA GLU A 37 15.03 -6.77 -8.85
C GLU A 37 15.14 -6.93 -7.32
N SER A 38 14.47 -6.06 -6.57
CA SER A 38 14.39 -6.12 -5.10
C SER A 38 13.37 -7.13 -4.59
N GLY A 39 12.69 -7.84 -5.50
CA GLY A 39 11.76 -8.90 -5.15
C GLY A 39 10.29 -8.51 -5.12
N VAL A 40 9.94 -7.31 -5.57
CA VAL A 40 8.54 -6.87 -5.61
C VAL A 40 7.79 -7.58 -6.73
N ASP A 41 6.63 -8.14 -6.41
CA ASP A 41 5.76 -8.85 -7.36
C ASP A 41 4.51 -8.05 -7.71
N VAL A 42 4.04 -7.20 -6.79
CA VAL A 42 2.78 -6.44 -6.95
C VAL A 42 2.98 -5.02 -6.48
N ILE A 43 2.55 -4.05 -7.28
CA ILE A 43 2.54 -2.63 -6.91
C ILE A 43 1.10 -2.15 -6.83
N VAL A 44 0.76 -1.47 -5.74
CA VAL A 44 -0.55 -0.85 -5.53
C VAL A 44 -0.37 0.66 -5.46
N SER A 45 -1.09 1.39 -6.30
CA SER A 45 -1.14 2.86 -6.29
C SER A 45 -2.46 3.33 -5.69
N LEU A 46 -2.39 4.27 -4.76
CA LEU A 46 -3.56 4.91 -4.16
C LEU A 46 -3.76 6.34 -4.66
N LEU A 47 -3.02 6.73 -5.70
CA LEU A 47 -3.07 8.08 -6.25
C LEU A 47 -4.33 8.30 -7.07
N GLU A 48 -4.85 9.52 -6.98
CA GLU A 48 -5.92 9.99 -7.87
C GLU A 48 -5.34 10.33 -9.25
N LYS A 49 -6.21 10.41 -10.24
CA LYS A 49 -5.82 10.66 -11.62
C LYS A 49 -4.97 11.94 -11.77
N HIS A 50 -5.37 13.03 -11.10
CA HIS A 50 -4.64 14.30 -11.21
C HIS A 50 -3.24 14.21 -10.60
N GLU A 51 -3.05 13.41 -9.55
CA GLU A 51 -1.74 13.15 -8.96
C GLU A 51 -0.86 12.33 -9.91
N VAL A 52 -1.44 11.32 -10.55
CA VAL A 52 -0.73 10.51 -11.55
C VAL A 52 -0.21 11.41 -12.68
N GLU A 53 -1.03 12.35 -13.14
CA GLU A 53 -0.64 13.31 -14.18
C GLU A 53 0.44 14.28 -13.69
N GLU A 54 0.27 14.86 -12.51
CA GLU A 54 1.24 15.78 -11.92
C GLU A 54 2.61 15.13 -11.69
N LEU A 55 2.62 13.87 -11.32
CA LEU A 55 3.83 13.13 -10.96
C LEU A 55 4.42 12.35 -12.14
N ASP A 56 3.81 12.45 -13.31
CA ASP A 56 4.26 11.78 -14.53
C ASP A 56 4.33 10.26 -14.38
N LEU A 57 3.26 9.68 -13.80
CA LEU A 57 3.16 8.26 -13.50
C LEU A 57 2.18 7.50 -14.41
N GLN A 58 1.79 8.08 -15.52
CA GLN A 58 0.79 7.48 -16.43
C GLN A 58 1.22 6.12 -16.95
N GLU A 59 2.53 5.90 -17.09
CA GLU A 59 3.09 4.65 -17.63
C GLU A 59 3.40 3.61 -16.55
N GLU A 60 3.02 3.84 -15.30
CA GLU A 60 3.36 2.93 -14.20
C GLU A 60 2.82 1.52 -14.44
N SER A 61 1.58 1.39 -14.86
CA SER A 61 0.96 0.09 -15.16
C SER A 61 1.71 -0.64 -16.30
N ALA A 62 2.02 0.08 -17.37
CA ALA A 62 2.74 -0.48 -18.51
C ALA A 62 4.16 -0.92 -18.13
N CYS A 63 4.85 -0.14 -17.30
CA CYS A 63 6.18 -0.50 -16.79
C CYS A 63 6.12 -1.75 -15.91
N CYS A 64 5.10 -1.89 -15.07
CA CYS A 64 4.91 -3.08 -14.26
C CYS A 64 4.70 -4.31 -15.17
N ASP A 65 3.82 -4.19 -16.14
CA ASP A 65 3.52 -5.27 -17.08
C ASP A 65 4.78 -5.73 -17.82
N ALA A 66 5.57 -4.78 -18.31
CA ALA A 66 6.82 -5.06 -19.01
C ALA A 66 7.85 -5.78 -18.12
N ASN A 67 7.76 -5.64 -16.81
CA ASN A 67 8.65 -6.27 -15.84
C ASN A 67 8.05 -7.51 -15.15
N GLY A 68 6.91 -8.00 -15.65
CA GLY A 68 6.26 -9.20 -15.11
C GLY A 68 5.65 -8.99 -13.72
N MET A 69 5.24 -7.77 -13.40
CA MET A 69 4.66 -7.41 -12.12
C MET A 69 3.19 -7.08 -12.29
N ALA A 70 2.38 -7.37 -11.27
CA ALA A 70 1.00 -6.93 -11.23
C ALA A 70 0.92 -5.48 -10.77
N TYR A 71 -0.02 -4.72 -11.34
CA TYR A 71 -0.31 -3.35 -10.95
C TYR A 71 -1.78 -3.23 -10.59
N LEU A 72 -2.07 -2.65 -9.43
CA LEU A 72 -3.43 -2.41 -8.96
C LEU A 72 -3.58 -0.96 -8.53
N SER A 73 -4.76 -0.40 -8.71
CA SER A 73 -5.03 0.98 -8.33
C SER A 73 -6.33 1.07 -7.54
N MET A 74 -6.29 1.80 -6.42
CA MET A 74 -7.46 2.15 -5.63
C MET A 74 -7.32 3.60 -5.19
N PRO A 75 -7.77 4.57 -6.00
CA PRO A 75 -7.59 5.98 -5.70
C PRO A 75 -8.26 6.40 -4.39
N ILE A 76 -7.53 7.14 -3.58
CA ILE A 76 -8.01 7.73 -2.33
C ILE A 76 -7.62 9.21 -2.34
N VAL A 77 -8.53 10.08 -1.93
CA VAL A 77 -8.27 11.51 -1.81
C VAL A 77 -7.10 11.75 -0.85
N ASP A 78 -6.14 12.61 -1.24
CA ASP A 78 -4.98 12.92 -0.42
C ASP A 78 -5.42 13.41 0.97
N ARG A 79 -4.76 12.88 2.01
CA ARG A 79 -5.08 13.08 3.42
C ARG A 79 -6.49 12.62 3.82
N GLY A 80 -7.18 11.94 2.91
CA GLY A 80 -8.54 11.45 3.12
C GLY A 80 -8.61 9.96 3.45
N VAL A 81 -9.82 9.45 3.39
CA VAL A 81 -10.15 8.04 3.61
C VAL A 81 -10.83 7.48 2.37
N PRO A 82 -10.82 6.15 2.19
CA PRO A 82 -11.54 5.54 1.07
C PRO A 82 -13.04 5.85 1.09
N ASP A 83 -13.66 5.89 -0.09
CA ASP A 83 -15.08 6.19 -0.23
C ASP A 83 -15.98 5.07 0.33
N SER A 84 -15.51 3.82 0.28
CA SER A 84 -16.31 2.66 0.66
C SER A 84 -15.49 1.69 1.51
N GLY A 85 -15.98 1.43 2.73
CA GLY A 85 -15.39 0.40 3.60
C GLY A 85 -15.50 -0.99 3.00
N ARG A 86 -16.62 -1.31 2.36
CA ARG A 86 -16.85 -2.61 1.72
C ARG A 86 -15.86 -2.85 0.57
N GLU A 87 -15.70 -1.87 -0.29
CA GLU A 87 -14.76 -1.97 -1.41
C GLU A 87 -13.32 -2.08 -0.92
N THR A 88 -12.99 -1.32 0.12
CA THR A 88 -11.66 -1.38 0.74
C THR A 88 -11.38 -2.76 1.32
N LEU A 89 -12.35 -3.36 2.01
CA LEU A 89 -12.20 -4.71 2.54
C LEU A 89 -12.02 -5.73 1.42
N ASN A 90 -12.79 -5.64 0.36
CA ASN A 90 -12.66 -6.55 -0.78
C ASN A 90 -11.30 -6.41 -1.44
N PHE A 91 -10.82 -5.18 -1.59
CA PHE A 91 -9.48 -4.91 -2.14
C PHE A 91 -8.39 -5.46 -1.21
N ALA A 92 -8.51 -5.21 0.09
CA ALA A 92 -7.54 -5.70 1.08
C ALA A 92 -7.50 -7.23 1.13
N ARG A 93 -8.64 -7.90 0.97
CA ARG A 93 -8.69 -9.37 0.88
C ARG A 93 -7.95 -9.88 -0.36
N LYS A 94 -8.06 -9.18 -1.47
CA LYS A 94 -7.30 -9.52 -2.68
C LYS A 94 -5.81 -9.40 -2.44
N LEU A 95 -5.38 -8.32 -1.77
CA LEU A 95 -3.97 -8.11 -1.42
C LEU A 95 -3.47 -9.18 -0.45
N LYS A 96 -4.28 -9.52 0.56
CA LYS A 96 -3.97 -10.62 1.47
C LYS A 96 -3.74 -11.91 0.69
N GLY A 97 -4.57 -12.19 -0.33
CA GLY A 97 -4.42 -13.36 -1.18
C GLY A 97 -3.04 -13.44 -1.85
N PHE A 98 -2.53 -12.35 -2.38
CA PHE A 98 -1.19 -12.30 -2.94
C PHE A 98 -0.12 -12.63 -1.88
N LEU A 99 -0.25 -12.06 -0.69
CA LEU A 99 0.70 -12.32 0.40
C LEU A 99 0.65 -13.78 0.85
N ASP A 100 -0.53 -14.37 0.91
CA ASP A 100 -0.73 -15.77 1.26
C ASP A 100 -0.08 -16.72 0.23
N GLU A 101 -0.04 -16.30 -1.04
CA GLU A 101 0.68 -17.03 -2.10
C GLU A 101 2.21 -16.84 -2.04
N GLY A 102 2.69 -16.01 -1.13
CA GLY A 102 4.12 -15.72 -0.99
C GLY A 102 4.62 -14.60 -1.87
N LYS A 103 3.74 -13.82 -2.47
CA LYS A 103 4.13 -12.67 -3.29
C LYS A 103 4.43 -11.46 -2.42
N ASN A 104 5.38 -10.65 -2.88
CA ASN A 104 5.80 -9.44 -2.19
C ASN A 104 5.08 -8.24 -2.79
N LEU A 105 4.46 -7.45 -1.93
CA LEU A 105 3.53 -6.40 -2.31
C LEU A 105 3.98 -5.06 -1.74
N VAL A 106 3.96 -4.01 -2.56
CA VAL A 106 4.21 -2.65 -2.11
C VAL A 106 2.99 -1.78 -2.37
N ILE A 107 2.71 -0.88 -1.43
CA ILE A 107 1.61 0.07 -1.52
C ILE A 107 2.21 1.47 -1.48
N HIS A 108 1.92 2.28 -2.49
CA HIS A 108 2.34 3.68 -2.46
C HIS A 108 1.17 4.64 -2.56
N CYS A 109 1.37 5.78 -1.95
CA CYS A 109 0.57 6.98 -2.18
C CYS A 109 1.54 8.09 -2.55
N ARG A 110 1.32 9.35 -2.12
CA ARG A 110 2.26 10.42 -2.44
C ARG A 110 3.51 10.36 -1.56
N TYR A 111 3.31 10.28 -0.24
CA TYR A 111 4.41 10.32 0.75
C TYR A 111 4.65 9.01 1.48
N GLY A 112 3.80 8.00 1.28
CA GLY A 112 3.92 6.72 1.98
C GLY A 112 3.64 6.83 3.47
N ARG A 113 2.72 7.68 3.89
CA ARG A 113 2.39 7.92 5.28
C ARG A 113 0.92 7.73 5.62
N GLY A 114 0.02 8.40 4.90
CA GLY A 114 -1.42 8.40 5.22
C GLY A 114 -2.18 7.28 4.57
N ARG A 115 -2.51 7.46 3.30
CA ARG A 115 -3.35 6.53 2.52
C ARG A 115 -2.76 5.12 2.46
N SER A 116 -1.46 5.01 2.23
CA SER A 116 -0.76 3.72 2.19
C SER A 116 -0.85 2.99 3.54
N SER A 117 -0.76 3.73 4.65
CA SER A 117 -0.88 3.13 5.99
C SER A 117 -2.32 2.68 6.29
N VAL A 118 -3.33 3.41 5.79
CA VAL A 118 -4.73 3.00 5.93
C VAL A 118 -4.94 1.63 5.29
N LEU A 119 -4.48 1.44 4.06
CA LEU A 119 -4.64 0.16 3.36
C LEU A 119 -3.76 -0.93 3.95
N ALA A 120 -2.49 -0.63 4.23
CA ALA A 120 -1.57 -1.60 4.83
C ALA A 120 -2.07 -2.09 6.20
N ALA A 121 -2.56 -1.19 7.05
CA ALA A 121 -3.11 -1.57 8.35
C ALA A 121 -4.35 -2.45 8.21
N THR A 122 -5.20 -2.17 7.22
CA THR A 122 -6.36 -3.01 6.92
C THR A 122 -5.94 -4.42 6.52
N VAL A 123 -4.93 -4.55 5.66
CA VAL A 123 -4.39 -5.86 5.24
C VAL A 123 -3.82 -6.61 6.44
N LEU A 124 -3.05 -5.95 7.29
CA LEU A 124 -2.47 -6.56 8.49
C LEU A 124 -3.57 -7.03 9.45
N ALA A 125 -4.63 -6.23 9.62
CA ALA A 125 -5.77 -6.60 10.46
C ALA A 125 -6.48 -7.86 9.93
N LEU A 126 -6.61 -8.00 8.62
CA LEU A 126 -7.17 -9.20 8.00
C LEU A 126 -6.29 -10.43 8.24
N ARG A 127 -5.02 -10.24 8.51
CA ARG A 127 -4.09 -11.32 8.87
C ARG A 127 -4.03 -11.58 10.38
N GLY A 128 -4.89 -10.95 11.15
CA GLY A 128 -5.02 -11.17 12.59
C GLY A 128 -4.18 -10.26 13.46
N VAL A 129 -3.55 -9.23 12.90
CA VAL A 129 -2.78 -8.25 13.68
C VAL A 129 -3.74 -7.25 14.31
N PRO A 130 -3.68 -7.02 15.65
CA PRO A 130 -4.47 -5.96 16.27
C PRO A 130 -4.17 -4.60 15.62
N ILE A 131 -5.17 -3.78 15.43
CA ILE A 131 -5.03 -2.56 14.61
C ILE A 131 -3.98 -1.58 15.17
N GLU A 132 -3.89 -1.43 16.49
CA GLU A 132 -2.88 -0.56 17.08
C GLU A 132 -1.47 -1.10 16.81
N THR A 133 -1.29 -2.41 16.90
CA THR A 133 -0.03 -3.08 16.55
C THR A 133 0.28 -2.92 15.07
N ALA A 134 -0.73 -3.00 14.20
CA ALA A 134 -0.54 -2.81 12.76
C ALA A 134 0.03 -1.41 12.46
N PHE A 135 -0.53 -0.36 13.05
CA PHE A 135 0.00 0.99 12.87
C PHE A 135 1.41 1.14 13.44
N GLU A 136 1.70 0.52 14.58
CA GLU A 136 3.05 0.52 15.15
C GLU A 136 4.07 -0.15 14.24
N MET A 137 3.73 -1.29 13.66
CA MET A 137 4.59 -2.00 12.72
C MET A 137 4.93 -1.13 11.50
N ILE A 138 3.94 -0.43 10.95
CA ILE A 138 4.14 0.46 9.81
C ILE A 138 5.00 1.66 10.23
N ALA A 139 4.71 2.25 11.40
CA ALA A 139 5.47 3.39 11.92
C ALA A 139 6.95 3.04 12.11
N ILE A 140 7.25 1.87 12.66
CA ILE A 140 8.62 1.39 12.83
C ILE A 140 9.31 1.24 11.47
N ALA A 141 8.64 0.65 10.49
CA ALA A 141 9.19 0.48 9.15
C ALA A 141 9.48 1.83 8.48
N ARG A 142 8.59 2.82 8.65
CA ARG A 142 8.73 4.14 8.02
C ARG A 142 9.66 5.08 8.79
N GLY A 143 9.82 4.89 10.09
CA GLY A 143 10.62 5.78 10.94
C GLY A 143 9.89 7.04 11.41
N PHE A 144 8.56 7.08 11.29
CA PHE A 144 7.73 8.19 11.79
C PHE A 144 6.31 7.67 12.08
N SER A 145 5.51 8.49 12.79
CA SER A 145 4.16 8.10 13.14
C SER A 145 3.22 8.03 11.92
N VAL A 146 2.33 7.07 11.90
CA VAL A 146 1.32 6.87 10.86
C VAL A 146 -0.05 6.58 11.52
N PRO A 147 -1.17 6.82 10.85
CA PRO A 147 -1.30 7.48 9.54
C PRO A 147 -1.08 8.99 9.63
N ASP A 148 -1.47 9.71 8.58
CA ASP A 148 -1.26 11.15 8.47
C ASP A 148 -2.23 11.96 9.34
N THR A 149 -3.47 11.46 9.52
CA THR A 149 -4.53 12.15 10.27
C THR A 149 -5.25 11.22 11.24
N ASP A 150 -5.85 11.82 12.29
CA ASP A 150 -6.69 11.06 13.22
C ASP A 150 -7.94 10.50 12.53
N GLN A 151 -8.49 11.22 11.55
CA GLN A 151 -9.62 10.73 10.77
C GLN A 151 -9.30 9.43 10.07
N GLN A 152 -8.13 9.32 9.49
CA GLN A 152 -7.67 8.09 8.84
C GLN A 152 -7.57 6.94 9.84
N ARG A 153 -7.00 7.19 11.01
CA ARG A 153 -6.87 6.18 12.07
C ARG A 153 -8.25 5.68 12.54
N VAL A 154 -9.14 6.60 12.86
CA VAL A 154 -10.49 6.27 13.33
C VAL A 154 -11.26 5.50 12.27
N TRP A 155 -11.11 5.89 11.01
CA TRP A 155 -11.79 5.20 9.91
C TRP A 155 -11.40 3.73 9.83
N VAL A 156 -10.11 3.42 9.93
CA VAL A 156 -9.61 2.05 9.91
C VAL A 156 -10.09 1.27 11.14
N ILE A 157 -10.02 1.88 12.33
CA ILE A 157 -10.48 1.24 13.57
C ILE A 157 -11.94 0.83 13.42
N ASN A 158 -12.81 1.73 12.95
CA ASN A 158 -14.22 1.44 12.77
C ASN A 158 -14.45 0.33 11.72
N LEU A 159 -13.69 0.35 10.64
CA LEU A 159 -13.77 -0.69 9.61
C LEU A 159 -13.43 -2.07 10.17
N VAL A 160 -12.33 -2.15 10.90
CA VAL A 160 -11.82 -3.40 11.49
C VAL A 160 -12.74 -3.92 12.60
N GLU A 161 -13.26 -3.04 13.43
CA GLU A 161 -14.23 -3.41 14.48
C GLU A 161 -15.51 -3.98 13.86
N GLY A 162 -15.95 -3.44 12.73
CA GLY A 162 -17.07 -3.97 11.97
C GLY A 162 -16.85 -5.41 11.51
N ILE A 163 -15.62 -5.77 11.13
CA ILE A 163 -15.26 -7.16 10.77
C ILE A 163 -15.31 -8.04 12.01
N SER A 164 -14.72 -7.58 13.12
CA SER A 164 -14.66 -8.34 14.37
C SER A 164 -16.03 -8.64 14.95
N GLY A 165 -17.04 -7.80 14.64
CA GLY A 165 -18.43 -7.99 15.03
C GLY A 165 -19.19 -8.99 14.17
N LEU A 166 -18.59 -9.54 13.11
CA LEU A 166 -19.22 -10.55 12.28
C LEU A 166 -19.07 -11.94 12.92
N PRO A 167 -20.16 -12.71 13.04
CA PRO A 167 -20.09 -14.06 13.60
C PRO A 167 -19.29 -15.03 12.74
#